data_b1ecd885320f44b48b3dcf58accbe681
#
_entry.id   b1ecd885320f44b48b3dcf58accbe681
#
_cell.length_a   1.000
_cell.length_b   1.000
_cell.length_c   1.000
_cell.angle_alpha   90.00
_cell.angle_beta   90.00
_cell.angle_gamma   90.00
#
_symmetry.space_group_name_H-M   'P 1'
#
loop_
_entity.id
_entity.type
_entity.pdbx_description
1 polymer ?
#
loop_
_entity_poly.entity_id
_entity_poly.type
_entity_poly.pdbx_seq_one_letter_code
_entity_poly.pdbx_strand_id
1 'polypeptide(L)'
;MESLAPSVMLRWLRAAGEPTRLRLLALCAQGSLSVSDLSGALNQSEPRVSRHLKILTEAGLIERQRHGQWVHYKVAGAQDAASFVAGLLAQLDRRDATLCRDRSAARAALVPESAAAGSESRLGRALAGFLGPELAAARGPALVVGVAHPELLESAAQALQPCVALAHSRRAAQAARAFAERRGLQCAVLESSGSLTLSGPDAARAGASFGTLVLDHPAAQGDTLARTLEVVRRVLHPDGSLWIFERYEALESAGQRVVEHPLARLRRLLADAGLKCERLSPVEADGEHVLAAVARAASRPQTASGAA
;
A
#
# COMPACT_ATOMS: atom_id res chain seq x y z
N MET A 1 0.02 21.59 24.26
CA MET A 1 -1.33 21.54 23.66
C MET A 1 -2.02 22.83 24.07
N GLU A 2 -2.28 23.71 23.11
CA GLU A 2 -3.17 24.85 23.36
C GLU A 2 -4.58 24.32 23.60
N SER A 3 -5.28 24.90 24.59
CA SER A 3 -6.64 24.50 24.92
C SER A 3 -7.60 24.98 23.84
N LEU A 4 -8.38 24.06 23.27
CA LEU A 4 -9.41 24.38 22.27
C LEU A 4 -10.59 25.13 22.91
N ALA A 5 -11.14 26.10 22.18
CA ALA A 5 -12.35 26.76 22.60
C ALA A 5 -13.50 25.74 22.70
N PRO A 6 -14.35 25.80 23.76
CA PRO A 6 -15.47 24.85 23.94
C PRO A 6 -16.38 24.74 22.73
N SER A 7 -16.60 25.83 21.99
CA SER A 7 -17.41 25.87 20.78
C SER A 7 -16.83 25.02 19.64
N VAL A 8 -15.51 24.99 19.49
CA VAL A 8 -14.81 24.15 18.51
C VAL A 8 -14.95 22.68 18.89
N MET A 9 -14.70 22.35 20.16
CA MET A 9 -14.84 20.99 20.67
C MET A 9 -16.26 20.46 20.47
N LEU A 10 -17.27 21.26 20.82
CA LEU A 10 -18.68 20.86 20.62
C LEU A 10 -19.03 20.68 19.15
N ARG A 11 -18.49 21.49 18.24
CA ARG A 11 -18.67 21.32 16.80
C ARG A 11 -18.09 19.99 16.34
N TRP A 12 -16.90 19.63 16.77
CA TRP A 12 -16.23 18.36 16.42
C TRP A 12 -16.97 17.14 16.97
N LEU A 13 -17.36 17.19 18.23
CA LEU A 13 -18.14 16.11 18.86
C LEU A 13 -19.48 15.89 18.13
N ARG A 14 -20.20 16.96 17.79
CA ARG A 14 -21.44 16.86 17.00
C ARG A 14 -21.19 16.31 15.60
N ALA A 15 -20.10 16.72 14.95
CA ALA A 15 -19.75 16.21 13.64
C ALA A 15 -19.36 14.73 13.68
N ALA A 16 -18.60 14.29 14.67
CA ALA A 16 -18.18 12.90 14.81
C ALA A 16 -19.27 11.96 15.37
N GLY A 17 -20.22 12.49 16.16
CA GLY A 17 -21.20 11.73 16.94
C GLY A 17 -22.34 11.10 16.12
N GLU A 18 -21.98 10.40 15.01
CA GLU A 18 -22.93 9.62 14.19
C GLU A 18 -22.17 8.41 13.60
N PRO A 19 -22.76 7.21 13.56
CA PRO A 19 -22.05 5.98 13.21
C PRO A 19 -21.33 6.04 11.87
N THR A 20 -21.98 6.54 10.81
CA THR A 20 -21.35 6.62 9.46
C THR A 20 -20.18 7.59 9.46
N ARG A 21 -20.30 8.73 10.15
CA ARG A 21 -19.22 9.73 10.21
C ARG A 21 -18.02 9.24 11.00
N LEU A 22 -18.25 8.50 12.09
CA LEU A 22 -17.18 7.86 12.85
C LEU A 22 -16.41 6.83 11.99
N ARG A 23 -17.14 6.03 11.21
CA ARG A 23 -16.55 5.07 10.27
C ARG A 23 -15.76 5.77 9.17
N LEU A 24 -16.27 6.87 8.61
CA LEU A 24 -15.56 7.71 7.64
C LEU A 24 -14.28 8.30 8.21
N LEU A 25 -14.29 8.82 9.44
CA LEU A 25 -13.09 9.29 10.13
C LEU A 25 -12.05 8.17 10.28
N ALA A 26 -12.50 6.96 10.65
CA ALA A 26 -11.62 5.81 10.79
C ALA A 26 -10.98 5.37 9.46
N LEU A 27 -11.68 5.52 8.34
CA LEU A 27 -11.15 5.27 7.00
C LEU A 27 -10.20 6.38 6.54
N CYS A 28 -10.61 7.64 6.65
CA CYS A 28 -9.80 8.81 6.27
C CYS A 28 -8.53 8.96 7.12
N ALA A 29 -8.48 8.38 8.30
CA ALA A 29 -7.26 8.34 9.13
C ALA A 29 -6.21 7.35 8.62
N GLN A 30 -6.56 6.44 7.73
CA GLN A 30 -5.63 5.46 7.15
C GLN A 30 -4.99 5.95 5.85
N GLY A 31 -5.57 6.97 5.21
CA GLY A 31 -5.09 7.53 3.96
C GLY A 31 -6.13 8.38 3.24
N SER A 32 -5.75 8.83 2.07
CA SER A 32 -6.59 9.64 1.18
C SER A 32 -7.49 8.73 0.34
N LEU A 33 -8.81 8.91 0.39
CA LEU A 33 -9.80 8.05 -0.25
C LEU A 33 -10.80 8.87 -1.05
N SER A 34 -11.22 8.38 -2.22
CA SER A 34 -12.27 9.01 -3.03
C SER A 34 -13.66 8.75 -2.44
N VAL A 35 -14.68 9.47 -2.94
CA VAL A 35 -16.08 9.22 -2.55
C VAL A 35 -16.51 7.81 -2.94
N SER A 36 -16.10 7.34 -4.11
CA SER A 36 -16.40 5.98 -4.60
C SER A 36 -15.80 4.92 -3.69
N ASP A 37 -14.52 5.07 -3.29
CA ASP A 37 -13.86 4.13 -2.38
C ASP A 37 -14.57 4.07 -1.03
N LEU A 38 -14.91 5.24 -0.48
CA LEU A 38 -15.62 5.35 0.80
C LEU A 38 -17.03 4.77 0.72
N SER A 39 -17.72 4.98 -0.40
CA SER A 39 -19.07 4.45 -0.64
C SER A 39 -19.06 2.93 -0.75
N GLY A 40 -18.12 2.40 -1.50
CA GLY A 40 -17.89 0.96 -1.61
C GLY A 40 -17.52 0.32 -0.27
N ALA A 41 -16.59 0.92 0.48
CA ALA A 41 -16.15 0.43 1.77
C ALA A 41 -17.29 0.38 2.81
N LEU A 42 -18.13 1.41 2.83
CA LEU A 42 -19.27 1.52 3.76
C LEU A 42 -20.51 0.76 3.29
N ASN A 43 -20.53 0.28 2.05
CA ASN A 43 -21.72 -0.24 1.37
C ASN A 43 -22.90 0.73 1.44
N GLN A 44 -22.66 2.01 1.08
CA GLN A 44 -23.65 3.08 1.09
C GLN A 44 -23.58 3.85 -0.25
N SER A 45 -24.70 4.53 -0.61
CA SER A 45 -24.72 5.33 -1.84
C SER A 45 -23.84 6.57 -1.73
N GLU A 46 -23.18 6.95 -2.84
CA GLU A 46 -22.32 8.14 -2.91
C GLU A 46 -23.02 9.45 -2.44
N PRO A 47 -24.29 9.72 -2.79
CA PRO A 47 -24.97 10.92 -2.29
C PRO A 47 -25.10 10.97 -0.75
N ARG A 48 -25.27 9.80 -0.12
CA ARG A 48 -25.33 9.70 1.34
C ARG A 48 -23.94 9.92 1.96
N VAL A 49 -22.94 9.27 1.44
CA VAL A 49 -21.55 9.43 1.89
C VAL A 49 -21.08 10.88 1.69
N SER A 50 -21.33 11.47 0.52
CA SER A 50 -21.00 12.87 0.23
C SER A 50 -21.60 13.86 1.23
N ARG A 51 -22.84 13.62 1.68
CA ARG A 51 -23.47 14.44 2.72
C ARG A 51 -22.75 14.36 4.05
N HIS A 52 -22.34 13.17 4.47
CA HIS A 52 -21.56 12.97 5.70
C HIS A 52 -20.16 13.57 5.59
N LEU A 53 -19.48 13.41 4.45
CA LEU A 53 -18.18 14.03 4.17
C LEU A 53 -18.26 15.55 4.22
N LYS A 54 -19.32 16.15 3.66
CA LYS A 54 -19.56 17.59 3.74
C LYS A 54 -19.61 18.08 5.19
N ILE A 55 -20.36 17.40 6.06
CA ILE A 55 -20.46 17.75 7.49
C ILE A 55 -19.09 17.68 8.18
N LEU A 56 -18.33 16.63 7.93
CA LEU A 56 -16.99 16.46 8.50
C LEU A 56 -16.00 17.51 7.98
N THR A 57 -16.10 17.88 6.70
CA THR A 57 -15.27 18.92 6.08
C THR A 57 -15.62 20.31 6.63
N GLU A 58 -16.89 20.64 6.75
CA GLU A 58 -17.36 21.92 7.34
C GLU A 58 -16.97 22.05 8.83
N ALA A 59 -16.90 20.92 9.53
CA ALA A 59 -16.40 20.90 10.90
C ALA A 59 -14.87 21.06 10.99
N GLY A 60 -14.13 20.86 9.88
CA GLY A 60 -12.67 20.90 9.82
C GLY A 60 -12.00 19.64 10.34
N LEU A 61 -12.70 18.51 10.42
CA LEU A 61 -12.13 17.20 10.84
C LEU A 61 -11.48 16.44 9.70
N ILE A 62 -11.96 16.64 8.47
CA ILE A 62 -11.38 16.12 7.25
C ILE A 62 -11.16 17.25 6.26
N GLU A 63 -10.24 17.08 5.35
CA GLU A 63 -9.99 18.00 4.25
C GLU A 63 -10.21 17.31 2.91
N ARG A 64 -10.60 18.12 1.95
CA ARG A 64 -10.84 17.74 0.57
C ARG A 64 -9.65 18.14 -0.26
N GLN A 65 -9.02 17.17 -0.92
CA GLN A 65 -7.92 17.40 -1.85
C GLN A 65 -8.35 17.08 -3.27
N ARG A 66 -7.93 17.90 -4.22
CA ARG A 66 -8.12 17.65 -5.65
C ARG A 66 -6.82 17.11 -6.23
N HIS A 67 -6.91 15.92 -6.85
CA HIS A 67 -5.86 15.34 -7.67
C HIS A 67 -6.42 15.14 -9.08
N GLY A 68 -6.10 16.04 -10.00
CA GLY A 68 -6.67 16.05 -11.35
C GLY A 68 -8.20 16.18 -11.33
N GLN A 69 -8.89 15.19 -11.89
CA GLN A 69 -10.36 15.12 -11.93
C GLN A 69 -10.96 14.54 -10.63
N TRP A 70 -10.15 13.92 -9.78
CA TRP A 70 -10.61 13.20 -8.61
C TRP A 70 -10.56 14.04 -7.34
N VAL A 71 -11.51 13.76 -6.45
CA VAL A 71 -11.62 14.38 -5.15
C VAL A 71 -11.41 13.33 -4.08
N HIS A 72 -10.36 13.52 -3.29
CA HIS A 72 -10.02 12.65 -2.17
C HIS A 72 -10.26 13.35 -0.84
N TYR A 73 -10.50 12.56 0.18
CA TYR A 73 -10.75 13.00 1.55
C TYR A 73 -9.77 12.33 2.49
N LYS A 74 -9.16 13.10 3.38
CA LYS A 74 -8.28 12.62 4.45
C LYS A 74 -8.54 13.42 5.72
N VAL A 75 -8.00 12.99 6.86
CA VAL A 75 -8.04 13.76 8.10
C VAL A 75 -7.34 15.10 7.88
N ALA A 76 -7.92 16.18 8.40
CA ALA A 76 -7.37 17.51 8.24
C ALA A 76 -5.96 17.60 8.84
N GLY A 77 -5.05 18.30 8.12
CA GLY A 77 -3.66 18.46 8.52
C GLY A 77 -3.45 19.41 9.71
N ALA A 78 -4.49 20.16 10.12
CA ALA A 78 -4.44 20.99 11.33
C ALA A 78 -4.21 20.12 12.57
N GLN A 79 -3.18 20.43 13.36
CA GLN A 79 -2.71 19.61 14.47
C GLN A 79 -3.81 19.26 15.48
N ASP A 80 -4.64 20.22 15.83
CA ASP A 80 -5.69 20.02 16.83
C ASP A 80 -6.77 19.07 16.32
N ALA A 81 -7.17 19.20 15.04
CA ALA A 81 -8.14 18.29 14.42
C ALA A 81 -7.56 16.88 14.28
N ALA A 82 -6.31 16.75 13.83
CA ALA A 82 -5.62 15.47 13.73
C ALA A 82 -5.48 14.79 15.10
N SER A 83 -5.09 15.55 16.14
CA SER A 83 -4.97 15.06 17.52
C SER A 83 -6.33 14.63 18.09
N PHE A 84 -7.39 15.40 17.85
CA PHE A 84 -8.74 15.05 18.26
C PHE A 84 -9.20 13.75 17.60
N VAL A 85 -9.05 13.62 16.27
CA VAL A 85 -9.45 12.42 15.54
C VAL A 85 -8.64 11.22 16.01
N ALA A 86 -7.32 11.35 16.17
CA ALA A 86 -6.47 10.28 16.66
C ALA A 86 -6.86 9.83 18.08
N GLY A 87 -7.12 10.76 18.99
CA GLY A 87 -7.57 10.47 20.35
C GLY A 87 -8.93 9.79 20.38
N LEU A 88 -9.88 10.25 19.56
CA LEU A 88 -11.21 9.64 19.41
C LEU A 88 -11.11 8.20 18.90
N LEU A 89 -10.35 7.97 17.84
CA LEU A 89 -10.19 6.65 17.24
C LEU A 89 -9.38 5.68 18.11
N ALA A 90 -8.51 6.18 18.96
CA ALA A 90 -7.77 5.37 19.93
C ALA A 90 -8.67 4.73 20.99
N GLN A 91 -9.85 5.29 21.25
CA GLN A 91 -10.84 4.74 22.20
C GLN A 91 -11.72 3.65 21.57
N LEU A 92 -11.66 3.47 20.26
CA LEU A 92 -12.47 2.45 19.58
C LEU A 92 -11.79 1.08 19.66
N ASP A 93 -12.60 0.04 19.82
CA ASP A 93 -12.10 -1.32 19.70
C ASP A 93 -11.60 -1.58 18.28
N ARG A 94 -10.29 -1.81 18.16
CA ARG A 94 -9.65 -2.11 16.88
C ARG A 94 -10.14 -3.42 16.23
N ARG A 95 -10.77 -4.29 17.02
CA ARG A 95 -11.34 -5.58 16.60
C ARG A 95 -12.84 -5.50 16.28
N ASP A 96 -13.46 -4.31 16.40
CA ASP A 96 -14.86 -4.14 16.02
C ASP A 96 -15.09 -4.66 14.61
N ALA A 97 -16.06 -5.57 14.46
CA ALA A 97 -16.32 -6.29 13.22
C ALA A 97 -16.71 -5.36 12.05
N THR A 98 -17.39 -4.23 12.36
CA THR A 98 -17.79 -3.24 11.34
C THR A 98 -16.58 -2.46 10.86
N LEU A 99 -15.76 -1.94 11.78
CA LEU A 99 -14.55 -1.20 11.44
C LEU A 99 -13.51 -2.10 10.72
N CYS A 100 -13.43 -3.38 11.10
CA CYS A 100 -12.55 -4.34 10.41
C CYS A 100 -13.04 -4.61 8.98
N ARG A 101 -14.34 -4.77 8.78
CA ARG A 101 -14.96 -4.97 7.46
C ARG A 101 -14.74 -3.75 6.57
N ASP A 102 -15.00 -2.55 7.08
CA ASP A 102 -14.83 -1.30 6.33
C ASP A 102 -13.38 -1.12 5.88
N ARG A 103 -12.44 -1.33 6.78
CA ARG A 103 -11.00 -1.28 6.46
C ARG A 103 -10.62 -2.29 5.37
N SER A 104 -11.13 -3.52 5.48
CA SER A 104 -10.86 -4.55 4.48
C SER A 104 -11.47 -4.21 3.13
N ALA A 105 -12.68 -3.65 3.12
CA ALA A 105 -13.37 -3.22 1.90
C ALA A 105 -12.69 -2.01 1.26
N ALA A 106 -12.27 -1.00 2.05
CA ALA A 106 -11.52 0.15 1.54
C ALA A 106 -10.18 -0.28 0.92
N ARG A 107 -9.48 -1.23 1.56
CA ARG A 107 -8.25 -1.80 1.00
C ARG A 107 -8.48 -2.56 -0.30
N ALA A 108 -9.57 -3.32 -0.38
CA ALA A 108 -9.93 -4.02 -1.60
C ALA A 108 -10.28 -3.07 -2.76
N ALA A 109 -10.87 -1.90 -2.44
CA ALA A 109 -11.16 -0.86 -3.42
C ALA A 109 -9.90 -0.12 -3.91
N LEU A 110 -8.84 -0.06 -3.08
CA LEU A 110 -7.55 0.50 -3.46
C LEU A 110 -6.72 -0.45 -4.37
N VAL A 111 -7.13 -1.72 -4.48
CA VAL A 111 -6.57 -2.64 -5.48
C VAL A 111 -7.29 -2.38 -6.79
N PRO A 112 -6.58 -2.05 -7.88
CA PRO A 112 -7.20 -1.77 -9.18
C PRO A 112 -8.18 -2.88 -9.60
N GLU A 113 -9.32 -2.50 -10.17
CA GLU A 113 -10.29 -3.47 -10.72
C GLU A 113 -9.67 -4.36 -11.80
N SER A 114 -8.60 -3.90 -12.45
CA SER A 114 -7.80 -4.69 -13.39
C SER A 114 -7.30 -6.02 -12.81
N ALA A 115 -6.95 -6.03 -11.53
CA ALA A 115 -6.56 -7.27 -10.82
C ALA A 115 -7.72 -8.26 -10.68
N ALA A 116 -8.96 -7.77 -10.59
CA ALA A 116 -10.14 -8.61 -10.49
C ALA A 116 -10.58 -9.20 -11.84
N ALA A 117 -10.28 -8.53 -12.94
CA ALA A 117 -10.74 -8.90 -14.27
C ALA A 117 -9.71 -9.72 -15.08
N GLY A 118 -8.45 -9.78 -14.66
CA GLY A 118 -7.37 -10.46 -15.42
C GLY A 118 -7.15 -9.84 -16.82
N SER A 119 -7.58 -8.58 -17.01
CA SER A 119 -7.36 -7.84 -18.26
C SER A 119 -6.05 -7.06 -18.17
N GLU A 120 -5.30 -7.07 -19.25
CA GLU A 120 -4.06 -6.29 -19.38
C GLU A 120 -4.38 -4.79 -19.29
N SER A 121 -3.66 -4.08 -18.41
CA SER A 121 -3.79 -2.63 -18.27
C SER A 121 -2.61 -1.91 -18.95
N ARG A 122 -2.82 -0.67 -19.37
CA ARG A 122 -1.70 0.16 -19.86
C ARG A 122 -0.70 0.43 -18.75
N LEU A 123 -1.20 0.68 -17.53
CA LEU A 123 -0.36 0.87 -16.36
C LEU A 123 0.46 -0.38 -16.07
N GLY A 124 -0.15 -1.57 -16.00
CA GLY A 124 0.55 -2.82 -15.76
C GLY A 124 1.66 -3.09 -16.78
N ARG A 125 1.42 -2.81 -18.07
CA ARG A 125 2.45 -2.90 -19.11
C ARG A 125 3.56 -1.88 -18.93
N ALA A 126 3.26 -0.65 -18.53
CA ALA A 126 4.26 0.37 -18.24
C ALA A 126 5.14 -0.03 -17.05
N LEU A 127 4.53 -0.56 -15.98
CA LEU A 127 5.23 -1.07 -14.80
C LEU A 127 6.08 -2.30 -15.16
N ALA A 128 5.58 -3.23 -15.96
CA ALA A 128 6.34 -4.37 -16.47
C ALA A 128 7.52 -3.93 -17.35
N GLY A 129 7.34 -2.87 -18.16
CA GLY A 129 8.40 -2.25 -18.92
C GLY A 129 9.50 -1.63 -18.06
N PHE A 130 9.14 -1.10 -16.88
CA PHE A 130 10.11 -0.61 -15.90
C PHE A 130 10.96 -1.74 -15.29
N LEU A 131 10.37 -2.94 -15.11
CA LEU A 131 11.06 -4.15 -14.63
C LEU A 131 12.01 -4.74 -15.67
N GLY A 132 11.62 -4.77 -16.94
CA GLY A 132 12.17 -5.62 -17.97
C GLY A 132 13.70 -5.57 -18.12
N PRO A 133 14.34 -4.38 -18.25
CA PRO A 133 15.78 -4.31 -18.55
C PRO A 133 16.69 -4.94 -17.49
N GLU A 134 16.24 -4.97 -16.24
CA GLU A 134 17.07 -5.44 -15.12
C GLU A 134 16.72 -6.86 -14.70
N LEU A 135 15.51 -7.36 -15.02
CA LEU A 135 15.16 -8.77 -14.80
C LEU A 135 16.07 -9.71 -15.61
N ALA A 136 16.56 -9.28 -16.76
CA ALA A 136 17.49 -10.06 -17.56
C ALA A 136 18.83 -10.34 -16.84
N ALA A 137 19.23 -9.47 -15.92
CA ALA A 137 20.43 -9.63 -15.09
C ALA A 137 20.14 -10.28 -13.73
N ALA A 138 18.86 -10.35 -13.33
CA ALA A 138 18.43 -10.91 -12.05
C ALA A 138 18.61 -12.43 -12.01
N ARG A 139 18.83 -12.98 -10.82
CA ARG A 139 19.04 -14.41 -10.62
C ARG A 139 18.35 -14.88 -9.35
N GLY A 140 18.07 -16.19 -9.30
CA GLY A 140 17.50 -16.85 -8.13
C GLY A 140 15.97 -16.77 -8.09
N PRO A 141 15.36 -17.24 -6.99
CA PRO A 141 13.92 -17.29 -6.84
C PRO A 141 13.31 -15.87 -6.76
N ALA A 142 12.12 -15.72 -7.34
CA ALA A 142 11.35 -14.48 -7.30
C ALA A 142 10.15 -14.59 -6.36
N LEU A 143 9.87 -13.52 -5.62
CA LEU A 143 8.66 -13.36 -4.85
C LEU A 143 7.91 -12.10 -5.30
N VAL A 144 6.69 -12.26 -5.75
CA VAL A 144 5.77 -11.16 -6.09
C VAL A 144 4.74 -11.02 -4.98
N VAL A 145 4.75 -9.91 -4.28
CA VAL A 145 3.84 -9.61 -3.18
C VAL A 145 2.80 -8.61 -3.64
N GLY A 146 1.55 -9.03 -3.67
CA GLY A 146 0.48 -8.35 -4.38
C GLY A 146 0.39 -8.83 -5.82
N VAL A 147 -0.81 -8.77 -6.35
CA VAL A 147 -1.13 -9.19 -7.73
C VAL A 147 -2.12 -8.21 -8.34
N ALA A 148 -1.94 -6.93 -8.04
CA ALA A 148 -2.77 -5.86 -8.57
C ALA A 148 -2.55 -5.69 -10.09
N HIS A 149 -1.32 -5.92 -10.54
CA HIS A 149 -0.92 -5.86 -11.93
C HIS A 149 -0.38 -7.23 -12.39
N PRO A 150 -1.19 -8.07 -13.04
CA PRO A 150 -0.79 -9.41 -13.45
C PRO A 150 0.40 -9.41 -14.43
N GLU A 151 0.65 -8.32 -15.14
CA GLU A 151 1.81 -8.14 -16.02
C GLU A 151 3.14 -8.16 -15.27
N LEU A 152 3.15 -7.71 -14.01
CA LEU A 152 4.34 -7.80 -13.14
C LEU A 152 4.64 -9.25 -12.77
N LEU A 153 3.58 -10.02 -12.46
CA LEU A 153 3.70 -11.46 -12.20
C LEU A 153 4.20 -12.21 -13.44
N GLU A 154 3.65 -11.88 -14.62
CA GLU A 154 4.06 -12.47 -15.88
C GLU A 154 5.55 -12.22 -16.14
N SER A 155 5.99 -10.96 -16.04
CA SER A 155 7.40 -10.60 -16.26
C SER A 155 8.33 -11.31 -15.29
N ALA A 156 7.98 -11.39 -14.01
CA ALA A 156 8.78 -12.08 -12.99
C ALA A 156 8.82 -13.59 -13.23
N ALA A 157 7.68 -14.22 -13.53
CA ALA A 157 7.58 -15.67 -13.73
C ALA A 157 8.24 -16.15 -15.03
N GLN A 158 8.29 -15.32 -16.07
CA GLN A 158 9.00 -15.64 -17.32
C GLN A 158 10.51 -15.53 -17.18
N ALA A 159 10.98 -14.56 -16.37
CA ALA A 159 12.41 -14.30 -16.23
C ALA A 159 13.08 -15.16 -15.15
N LEU A 160 12.38 -15.52 -14.08
CA LEU A 160 12.97 -16.05 -12.86
C LEU A 160 12.21 -17.28 -12.33
N GLN A 161 12.95 -18.33 -12.00
CA GLN A 161 12.40 -19.56 -11.42
C GLN A 161 13.21 -19.98 -10.18
N PRO A 162 12.57 -20.53 -9.15
CA PRO A 162 11.11 -20.58 -8.97
C PRO A 162 10.49 -19.21 -8.69
N CYS A 163 9.25 -19.00 -9.14
CA CYS A 163 8.49 -17.79 -8.90
C CYS A 163 7.31 -18.08 -7.96
N VAL A 164 7.15 -17.26 -6.93
CA VAL A 164 6.04 -17.35 -5.98
C VAL A 164 5.29 -16.02 -5.98
N ALA A 165 3.96 -16.08 -6.06
CA ALA A 165 3.09 -14.92 -5.90
C ALA A 165 2.32 -15.00 -4.58
N LEU A 166 2.28 -13.92 -3.84
CA LEU A 166 1.56 -13.81 -2.58
C LEU A 166 0.39 -12.83 -2.75
N ALA A 167 -0.82 -13.34 -2.79
CA ALA A 167 -2.04 -12.56 -2.92
C ALA A 167 -2.66 -12.27 -1.55
N HIS A 168 -3.18 -11.06 -1.36
CA HIS A 168 -3.74 -10.57 -0.10
C HIS A 168 -5.18 -11.03 0.17
N SER A 169 -5.83 -11.70 -0.76
CA SER A 169 -7.18 -12.21 -0.62
C SER A 169 -7.40 -13.45 -1.48
N ARG A 170 -8.40 -14.25 -1.09
CA ARG A 170 -8.81 -15.43 -1.86
C ARG A 170 -9.20 -15.08 -3.30
N ARG A 171 -9.91 -13.95 -3.50
CA ARG A 171 -10.32 -13.48 -4.83
C ARG A 171 -9.10 -13.12 -5.67
N ALA A 172 -8.13 -12.38 -5.13
CA ALA A 172 -6.90 -12.03 -5.81
C ALA A 172 -6.07 -13.28 -6.14
N ALA A 173 -5.98 -14.24 -5.22
CA ALA A 173 -5.29 -15.52 -5.46
C ALA A 173 -5.95 -16.34 -6.58
N GLN A 174 -7.27 -16.40 -6.62
CA GLN A 174 -8.01 -17.08 -7.69
C GLN A 174 -7.79 -16.40 -9.05
N ALA A 175 -7.86 -15.06 -9.10
CA ALA A 175 -7.61 -14.29 -10.33
C ALA A 175 -6.17 -14.48 -10.83
N ALA A 176 -5.19 -14.44 -9.94
CA ALA A 176 -3.78 -14.67 -10.28
C ALA A 176 -3.52 -16.10 -10.80
N ARG A 177 -4.13 -17.12 -10.18
CA ARG A 177 -4.03 -18.51 -10.66
C ARG A 177 -4.64 -18.66 -12.06
N ALA A 178 -5.85 -18.14 -12.26
CA ALA A 178 -6.49 -18.18 -13.58
C ALA A 178 -5.69 -17.41 -14.66
N PHE A 179 -5.06 -16.31 -14.29
CA PHE A 179 -4.16 -15.57 -15.18
C PHE A 179 -2.91 -16.42 -15.52
N ALA A 180 -2.26 -16.98 -14.50
CA ALA A 180 -1.06 -17.81 -14.68
C ALA A 180 -1.36 -19.03 -15.58
N GLU A 181 -2.49 -19.72 -15.35
CA GLU A 181 -2.93 -20.84 -16.17
C GLU A 181 -3.14 -20.44 -17.63
N ARG A 182 -3.86 -19.34 -17.88
CA ARG A 182 -4.10 -18.85 -19.25
C ARG A 182 -2.82 -18.47 -20.01
N ARG A 183 -1.81 -18.01 -19.27
CA ARG A 183 -0.50 -17.57 -19.82
C ARG A 183 0.55 -18.68 -19.78
N GLY A 184 0.23 -19.86 -19.24
CA GLY A 184 1.19 -20.96 -19.10
C GLY A 184 2.36 -20.63 -18.18
N LEU A 185 2.16 -19.77 -17.17
CA LEU A 185 3.22 -19.34 -16.26
C LEU A 185 3.51 -20.40 -15.20
N GLN A 186 4.79 -20.65 -14.97
CA GLN A 186 5.25 -21.53 -13.90
C GLN A 186 5.40 -20.70 -12.60
N CYS A 187 4.32 -20.53 -11.84
CA CYS A 187 4.39 -19.83 -10.56
C CYS A 187 3.45 -20.46 -9.52
N ALA A 188 3.87 -20.46 -8.26
CA ALA A 188 3.03 -20.85 -7.14
C ALA A 188 2.29 -19.61 -6.60
N VAL A 189 0.94 -19.65 -6.58
CA VAL A 189 0.13 -18.55 -6.05
C VAL A 189 -0.40 -18.94 -4.68
N LEU A 190 0.03 -18.20 -3.66
CA LEU A 190 -0.34 -18.39 -2.26
C LEU A 190 -1.28 -17.26 -1.80
N GLU A 191 -2.13 -17.59 -0.84
CA GLU A 191 -2.99 -16.61 -0.18
C GLU A 191 -2.37 -16.18 1.16
N SER A 192 -2.26 -14.89 1.40
CA SER A 192 -1.83 -14.33 2.68
C SER A 192 -3.02 -13.75 3.44
N SER A 193 -3.25 -14.19 4.65
CA SER A 193 -4.34 -13.73 5.52
C SER A 193 -3.94 -12.50 6.35
N GLY A 194 -3.40 -11.45 5.74
CA GLY A 194 -3.21 -10.15 6.38
C GLY A 194 -1.79 -9.62 6.42
N SER A 195 -0.91 -10.08 7.28
CA SER A 195 0.48 -9.62 7.34
C SER A 195 1.38 -10.44 6.41
N LEU A 196 2.45 -9.84 5.91
CA LEU A 196 3.49 -10.53 5.15
C LEU A 196 4.25 -11.49 6.09
N THR A 197 3.55 -12.50 6.58
CA THR A 197 4.16 -13.57 7.37
C THR A 197 4.63 -14.65 6.41
N LEU A 198 5.87 -14.52 5.97
CA LEU A 198 6.61 -15.61 5.32
C LEU A 198 6.98 -16.67 6.39
N SER A 199 6.04 -16.98 7.29
CA SER A 199 6.18 -17.96 8.35
C SER A 199 5.41 -19.22 7.96
N GLY A 200 6.09 -20.32 7.76
CA GLY A 200 5.43 -21.59 7.50
C GLY A 200 6.13 -22.43 6.43
N PRO A 201 5.55 -23.61 6.08
CA PRO A 201 6.12 -24.51 5.09
C PRO A 201 6.28 -23.89 3.69
N ASP A 202 5.60 -22.79 3.41
CA ASP A 202 5.69 -22.08 2.13
C ASP A 202 6.93 -21.20 2.03
N ALA A 203 7.41 -20.63 3.15
CA ALA A 203 8.72 -19.97 3.22
C ALA A 203 9.86 -21.00 3.04
N ALA A 204 9.68 -22.20 3.54
CA ALA A 204 10.64 -23.29 3.35
C ALA A 204 10.65 -23.82 1.91
N ARG A 205 9.52 -23.75 1.18
CA ARG A 205 9.45 -24.11 -0.25
C ARG A 205 10.08 -23.06 -1.16
N ALA A 206 10.05 -21.80 -0.76
CA ALA A 206 10.63 -20.68 -1.54
C ALA A 206 12.15 -20.51 -1.33
N GLY A 207 12.73 -21.24 -0.38
CA GLY A 207 14.11 -21.00 0.07
C GLY A 207 14.19 -19.77 1.00
N ALA A 208 15.14 -19.77 1.91
CA ALA A 208 15.26 -18.72 2.92
C ALA A 208 15.65 -17.34 2.35
N SER A 209 15.86 -17.20 1.04
CA SER A 209 16.37 -15.97 0.43
C SER A 209 15.93 -15.84 -1.03
N PHE A 210 15.35 -14.68 -1.35
CA PHE A 210 14.90 -14.35 -2.70
C PHE A 210 15.91 -13.45 -3.41
N GLY A 211 16.28 -13.81 -4.65
CA GLY A 211 17.11 -12.97 -5.52
C GLY A 211 16.36 -11.74 -6.02
N THR A 212 15.04 -11.88 -6.17
CA THR A 212 14.17 -10.77 -6.64
C THR A 212 12.88 -10.73 -5.85
N LEU A 213 12.55 -9.55 -5.34
CA LEU A 213 11.27 -9.25 -4.71
C LEU A 213 10.56 -8.14 -5.48
N VAL A 214 9.28 -8.35 -5.77
CA VAL A 214 8.39 -7.36 -6.38
C VAL A 214 7.27 -7.07 -5.40
N LEU A 215 7.14 -5.84 -4.95
CA LEU A 215 6.04 -5.36 -4.14
C LEU A 215 5.08 -4.57 -5.01
N ASP A 216 3.91 -5.14 -5.26
CA ASP A 216 2.84 -4.55 -6.05
C ASP A 216 1.79 -3.98 -5.10
N HIS A 217 1.77 -2.66 -4.91
CA HIS A 217 0.95 -1.90 -3.96
C HIS A 217 0.99 -2.44 -2.52
N PRO A 218 2.17 -2.46 -1.87
CA PRO A 218 2.33 -3.03 -0.53
C PRO A 218 1.48 -2.33 0.54
N ALA A 219 1.21 -1.02 0.44
CA ALA A 219 0.37 -0.30 1.40
C ALA A 219 -1.09 -0.77 1.37
N ALA A 220 -1.58 -1.29 0.25
CA ALA A 220 -2.92 -1.86 0.15
C ALA A 220 -3.08 -3.17 0.94
N GLN A 221 -1.99 -3.79 1.38
CA GLN A 221 -1.98 -5.13 1.98
C GLN A 221 -2.10 -5.16 3.51
N GLY A 222 -2.27 -4.00 4.15
CA GLY A 222 -2.63 -3.94 5.56
C GLY A 222 -1.52 -3.70 6.55
N ASP A 223 -0.29 -3.87 6.17
CA ASP A 223 0.87 -3.44 6.93
C ASP A 223 1.32 -2.04 6.49
N THR A 224 1.99 -1.31 7.38
CA THR A 224 2.68 -0.11 6.94
C THR A 224 3.84 -0.52 6.03
N LEU A 225 4.12 0.27 4.99
CA LEU A 225 5.25 -0.01 4.09
C LEU A 225 6.57 -0.24 4.86
N ALA A 226 6.80 0.50 5.96
CA ALA A 226 7.95 0.30 6.83
C ALA A 226 8.06 -1.15 7.35
N ARG A 227 6.95 -1.70 7.84
CA ARG A 227 6.91 -3.08 8.36
C ARG A 227 7.12 -4.11 7.27
N THR A 228 6.55 -3.88 6.10
CA THR A 228 6.77 -4.72 4.92
C THR A 228 8.26 -4.73 4.53
N LEU A 229 8.91 -3.56 4.53
CA LEU A 229 10.34 -3.44 4.21
C LEU A 229 11.24 -4.14 5.23
N GLU A 230 10.89 -4.14 6.52
CA GLU A 230 11.62 -4.91 7.55
C GLU A 230 11.58 -6.42 7.26
N VAL A 231 10.42 -6.95 6.86
CA VAL A 231 10.28 -8.36 6.50
C VAL A 231 11.07 -8.66 5.21
N VAL A 232 10.91 -7.82 4.20
CA VAL A 232 11.64 -7.92 2.93
C VAL A 232 13.14 -7.99 3.16
N ARG A 233 13.68 -7.13 4.03
CA ARG A 233 15.13 -7.11 4.31
C ARG A 233 15.66 -8.44 4.86
N ARG A 234 14.83 -9.21 5.55
CA ARG A 234 15.20 -10.52 6.11
C ARG A 234 15.23 -11.64 5.08
N VAL A 235 14.39 -11.53 4.04
CA VAL A 235 14.21 -12.58 3.03
C VAL A 235 14.86 -12.23 1.69
N LEU A 236 15.30 -10.99 1.49
CA LEU A 236 16.03 -10.56 0.32
C LEU A 236 17.49 -11.04 0.39
N HIS A 237 17.95 -11.70 -0.68
CA HIS A 237 19.36 -12.08 -0.82
C HIS A 237 20.26 -10.83 -0.74
N PRO A 238 21.48 -10.92 -0.17
CA PRO A 238 22.40 -9.77 -0.09
C PRO A 238 22.65 -9.08 -1.43
N ASP A 239 22.72 -9.85 -2.52
CA ASP A 239 22.89 -9.36 -3.89
C ASP A 239 21.55 -9.23 -4.64
N GLY A 240 20.44 -9.38 -3.93
CA GLY A 240 19.08 -9.36 -4.49
C GLY A 240 18.58 -7.96 -4.77
N SER A 241 17.55 -7.89 -5.61
CA SER A 241 16.86 -6.66 -6.01
C SER A 241 15.45 -6.63 -5.43
N LEU A 242 15.07 -5.48 -4.91
CA LEU A 242 13.71 -5.16 -4.49
C LEU A 242 13.10 -4.15 -5.45
N TRP A 243 11.91 -4.46 -5.93
CA TRP A 243 11.11 -3.61 -6.79
C TRP A 243 9.85 -3.22 -6.04
N ILE A 244 9.54 -1.94 -6.03
CA ILE A 244 8.36 -1.40 -5.34
C ILE A 244 7.56 -0.61 -6.34
N PHE A 245 6.28 -0.93 -6.44
CA PHE A 245 5.28 -0.17 -7.17
C PHE A 245 4.22 0.26 -6.17
N GLU A 246 4.19 1.56 -5.84
CA GLU A 246 3.25 2.09 -4.86
C GLU A 246 2.55 3.32 -5.39
N ARG A 247 1.28 3.47 -5.09
CA ARG A 247 0.52 4.66 -5.43
C ARG A 247 1.08 5.89 -4.74
N TYR A 248 1.11 6.99 -5.47
CA TYR A 248 1.60 8.27 -4.96
C TYR A 248 0.86 8.69 -3.69
N GLU A 249 -0.47 8.54 -3.68
CA GLU A 249 -1.36 8.89 -2.58
C GLU A 249 -1.11 8.04 -1.32
N ALA A 250 -0.73 6.79 -1.48
CA ALA A 250 -0.43 5.90 -0.35
C ALA A 250 0.85 6.31 0.40
N LEU A 251 1.72 7.05 -0.25
CA LEU A 251 2.95 7.60 0.32
C LEU A 251 2.78 9.01 0.89
N GLU A 252 1.63 9.66 0.68
CA GLU A 252 1.33 10.93 1.33
C GLU A 252 1.12 10.73 2.84
N SER A 253 1.74 11.59 3.63
CA SER A 253 1.64 11.50 5.10
C SER A 253 0.30 12.01 5.59
N ALA A 254 -0.54 11.15 6.14
CA ALA A 254 -1.66 11.60 6.96
C ALA A 254 -1.14 12.09 8.32
N GLY A 255 -1.31 13.38 8.61
CA GLY A 255 -1.20 13.91 9.97
C GLY A 255 0.19 14.31 10.47
N GLN A 256 1.21 14.47 9.64
CA GLN A 256 2.51 15.02 10.07
C GLN A 256 2.63 16.52 9.81
N ARG A 257 3.29 17.25 10.72
CA ARG A 257 3.56 18.72 10.64
C ARG A 257 4.38 19.14 9.41
N VAL A 258 5.12 18.22 8.83
CA VAL A 258 5.93 18.45 7.62
C VAL A 258 5.37 17.55 6.53
N VAL A 259 4.90 18.16 5.46
CA VAL A 259 4.48 17.43 4.25
C VAL A 259 5.76 16.95 3.57
N GLU A 260 6.17 15.74 3.89
CA GLU A 260 7.28 15.10 3.20
C GLU A 260 6.83 14.66 1.81
N HIS A 261 7.58 15.03 0.80
CA HIS A 261 7.29 14.63 -0.58
C HIS A 261 7.36 13.10 -0.71
N PRO A 262 6.39 12.43 -1.37
CA PRO A 262 6.32 10.97 -1.48
C PRO A 262 7.62 10.29 -1.93
N LEU A 263 8.35 10.89 -2.86
CA LEU A 263 9.67 10.40 -3.29
C LEU A 263 10.70 10.42 -2.15
N ALA A 264 10.74 11.49 -1.36
CA ALA A 264 11.65 11.61 -0.22
C ALA A 264 11.28 10.61 0.87
N ARG A 265 9.98 10.45 1.14
CA ARG A 265 9.45 9.48 2.09
C ARG A 265 9.83 8.06 1.72
N LEU A 266 9.63 7.66 0.46
CA LEU A 266 9.98 6.31 0.02
C LEU A 266 11.48 6.06 0.15
N ARG A 267 12.33 7.03 -0.24
CA ARG A 267 13.79 6.94 -0.06
C ARG A 267 14.18 6.77 1.40
N ARG A 268 13.55 7.54 2.29
CA ARG A 268 13.82 7.44 3.73
C ARG A 268 13.40 6.08 4.29
N LEU A 269 12.19 5.60 3.98
CA LEU A 269 11.72 4.28 4.42
C LEU A 269 12.63 3.15 3.94
N LEU A 270 13.14 3.24 2.72
CA LEU A 270 14.12 2.28 2.21
C LEU A 270 15.44 2.36 2.99
N ALA A 271 15.95 3.57 3.24
CA ALA A 271 17.20 3.76 3.99
C ALA A 271 17.05 3.25 5.44
N ASP A 272 15.94 3.56 6.11
CA ASP A 272 15.63 3.09 7.47
C ASP A 272 15.58 1.55 7.54
N ALA A 273 15.14 0.88 6.46
CA ALA A 273 15.17 -0.57 6.33
C ALA A 273 16.54 -1.14 5.91
N GLY A 274 17.57 -0.32 5.76
CA GLY A 274 18.89 -0.76 5.31
C GLY A 274 18.95 -1.13 3.82
N LEU A 275 18.13 -0.49 3.00
CA LEU A 275 18.04 -0.67 1.55
C LEU A 275 18.49 0.61 0.84
N LYS A 276 19.34 0.47 -0.17
CA LYS A 276 19.78 1.58 -1.02
C LYS A 276 18.85 1.70 -2.22
N CYS A 277 18.19 2.83 -2.38
CA CYS A 277 17.42 3.14 -3.57
C CYS A 277 18.34 3.44 -4.73
N GLU A 278 18.27 2.64 -5.79
CA GLU A 278 19.10 2.82 -7.01
C GLU A 278 18.38 3.64 -8.07
N ARG A 279 17.08 3.38 -8.23
CA ARG A 279 16.24 4.07 -9.21
C ARG A 279 14.88 4.37 -8.59
N LEU A 280 14.35 5.53 -8.86
CA LEU A 280 13.03 5.95 -8.41
C LEU A 280 12.42 6.86 -9.47
N SER A 281 11.31 6.45 -10.04
CA SER A 281 10.64 7.16 -11.13
C SER A 281 9.14 7.14 -10.94
N PRO A 282 8.44 8.24 -11.20
CA PRO A 282 7.00 8.21 -11.36
C PRO A 282 6.65 7.48 -12.67
N VAL A 283 5.61 6.68 -12.64
CA VAL A 283 4.99 6.05 -13.81
C VAL A 283 3.53 6.49 -13.84
N GLU A 284 3.13 7.05 -14.96
CA GLU A 284 1.76 7.53 -15.16
C GLU A 284 1.14 6.80 -16.35
N ALA A 285 0.01 6.19 -16.14
CA ALA A 285 -0.83 5.62 -17.18
C ALA A 285 -2.28 5.52 -16.71
N ASP A 286 -3.23 5.65 -17.63
CA ASP A 286 -4.68 5.55 -17.36
C ASP A 286 -5.19 6.51 -16.26
N GLY A 287 -4.46 7.62 -15.99
CA GLY A 287 -4.78 8.59 -14.95
C GLY A 287 -4.37 8.16 -13.55
N GLU A 288 -3.67 7.05 -13.40
CA GLU A 288 -3.06 6.62 -12.15
C GLU A 288 -1.58 7.03 -12.09
N HIS A 289 -1.13 7.41 -10.89
CA HIS A 289 0.25 7.79 -10.60
C HIS A 289 0.88 6.77 -9.64
N VAL A 290 1.87 6.05 -10.13
CA VAL A 290 2.59 5.03 -9.37
C VAL A 290 4.05 5.42 -9.26
N LEU A 291 4.61 5.32 -8.06
CA LEU A 291 6.05 5.40 -7.86
C LEU A 291 6.66 4.02 -8.05
N ALA A 292 7.54 3.91 -9.03
CA ALA A 292 8.33 2.72 -9.28
C ALA A 292 9.75 2.91 -8.72
N ALA A 293 10.16 2.05 -7.81
CA ALA A 293 11.48 2.09 -7.20
C ALA A 293 12.21 0.76 -7.33
N VAL A 294 13.54 0.86 -7.49
CA VAL A 294 14.47 -0.26 -7.39
C VAL A 294 15.40 -0.01 -6.23
N ALA A 295 15.53 -1.00 -5.35
CA ALA A 295 16.44 -0.93 -4.22
C ALA A 295 17.22 -2.25 -4.06
N ARG A 296 18.39 -2.16 -3.44
CA ARG A 296 19.21 -3.31 -3.07
C ARG A 296 19.61 -3.22 -1.60
N ALA A 297 20.04 -4.34 -1.04
CA ALA A 297 20.61 -4.34 0.30
C ALA A 297 21.82 -3.38 0.32
N ALA A 298 21.84 -2.47 1.29
CA ALA A 298 23.04 -1.65 1.52
C ALA A 298 24.18 -2.58 1.93
N SER A 299 25.29 -2.53 1.21
CA SER A 299 26.49 -3.28 1.57
C SER A 299 26.88 -2.92 3.01
N ARG A 300 27.07 -3.92 3.88
CA ARG A 300 27.70 -3.66 5.18
C ARG A 300 29.08 -3.04 4.90
N PRO A 301 29.45 -1.93 5.54
CA PRO A 301 30.82 -1.48 5.47
C PRO A 301 31.68 -2.68 5.93
N GLN A 302 32.58 -3.13 5.07
CA GLN A 302 33.63 -4.07 5.48
C GLN A 302 34.37 -3.37 6.62
N THR A 303 34.15 -3.84 7.84
CA THR A 303 35.07 -3.53 8.93
C THR A 303 36.40 -4.05 8.46
N ALA A 304 37.31 -3.13 8.12
CA ALA A 304 38.70 -3.46 7.86
C ALA A 304 39.21 -4.22 9.08
N SER A 305 39.33 -5.52 8.96
CA SER A 305 40.04 -6.35 9.91
C SER A 305 41.49 -5.85 9.87
N GLY A 306 41.83 -5.04 10.87
CA GLY A 306 43.20 -4.57 11.06
C GLY A 306 44.11 -5.77 11.17
N ALA A 307 45.00 -5.85 10.21
CA ALA A 307 46.23 -6.63 10.38
C ALA A 307 47.04 -5.93 11.47
N ALA A 308 47.29 -6.62 12.54
CA ALA A 308 48.41 -6.39 13.45
C ALA A 308 49.36 -7.60 13.36
#